data_cc09d6d3df4b6ba14aee93fece23af32
#
_entry.id   cc09d6d3df4b6ba14aee93fece23af32
#
_cell.length_a   1.000
_cell.length_b   1.000
_cell.length_c   1.000
_cell.angle_alpha   90.00
_cell.angle_beta   90.00
_cell.angle_gamma   90.00
#
_symmetry.space_group_name_H-M   'P 1'
#
loop_
_entity.id
_entity.type
_entity.pdbx_description
1 polymer ?
#
loop_
_entity_poly.entity_id
_entity_poly.type
_entity_poly.pdbx_seq_one_letter_code
_entity_poly.pdbx_strand_id
1 'polypeptide(L)' 'MSDNINAMLGLDDLLENDVSSYELYHSLPKDVQRKIKRKDVRSFGELCSYVSSVRRGDNG' A
#
# COMPACT_ATOMS: atom_id res chain seq x y z
N MET A 1 -17.40 -13.88 2.49
CA MET A 1 -16.49 -13.55 2.65
C MET A 1 -15.36 -14.35 2.82
N SER A 2 -15.40 -15.52 2.61
CA SER A 2 -14.30 -16.27 2.74
C SER A 2 -13.22 -15.91 1.86
N ASP A 3 -13.54 -15.30 0.82
CA ASP A 3 -12.53 -14.86 -0.04
C ASP A 3 -11.64 -13.93 0.64
N ASN A 4 -11.95 -13.48 1.78
CA ASN A 4 -11.10 -12.59 2.44
C ASN A 4 -9.75 -13.10 2.69
N ILE A 5 -9.58 -14.38 2.69
CA ILE A 5 -8.29 -14.93 2.94
C ILE A 5 -7.27 -14.40 1.97
N ASN A 6 -7.63 -14.34 0.72
CA ASN A 6 -6.69 -13.85 -0.26
C ASN A 6 -6.40 -12.38 -0.07
N ALA A 7 -7.40 -11.65 0.28
CA ALA A 7 -7.19 -10.23 0.46
C ALA A 7 -6.24 -9.96 1.60
N MET A 8 -6.26 -10.84 2.58
CA MET A 8 -5.44 -10.58 3.72
C MET A 8 -3.98 -10.78 3.47
N LEU A 9 -3.62 -11.40 2.37
CA LEU A 9 -2.23 -11.61 2.10
C LEU A 9 -1.61 -10.43 1.37
N GLY A 10 -2.37 -9.40 1.15
CA GLY A 10 -1.84 -8.26 0.45
C GLY A 10 -1.68 -7.06 1.34
N LEU A 11 -2.13 -5.92 0.86
CA LEU A 11 -1.95 -4.66 1.55
C LEU A 11 -2.58 -4.64 2.94
N ASP A 12 -3.77 -5.20 3.08
CA ASP A 12 -4.43 -5.16 4.37
C ASP A 12 -3.61 -5.84 5.44
N ASP A 13 -3.02 -6.96 5.10
CA ASP A 13 -2.21 -7.68 6.04
C ASP A 13 -0.96 -6.87 6.39
N LEU A 14 -0.36 -6.23 5.42
CA LEU A 14 0.80 -5.42 5.65
C LEU A 14 0.47 -4.29 6.62
N LEU A 15 -0.64 -3.61 6.40
CA LEU A 15 -0.98 -2.47 7.23
C LEU A 15 -1.33 -2.87 8.65
N GLU A 16 -1.83 -4.07 8.83
CA GLU A 16 -2.16 -4.52 10.16
C GLU A 16 -0.94 -4.96 10.95
N ASN A 17 0.07 -5.44 10.28
CA ASN A 17 1.22 -6.00 10.96
C ASN A 17 2.45 -5.12 10.96
N ASP A 18 2.45 -4.04 10.22
CA ASP A 18 3.62 -3.19 10.14
C ASP A 18 3.19 -1.76 10.41
N VAL A 19 3.52 -1.25 11.57
CA VAL A 19 3.11 0.08 11.98
C VAL A 19 3.68 1.14 11.03
N SER A 20 4.91 0.94 10.58
CA SER A 20 5.52 1.91 9.67
C SER A 20 4.74 2.00 8.37
N SER A 21 4.33 0.86 7.83
CA SER A 21 3.55 0.85 6.61
C SER A 21 2.20 1.50 6.82
N TYR A 22 1.58 1.23 7.95
CA TYR A 22 0.29 1.80 8.27
C TYR A 22 0.39 3.33 8.32
N GLU A 23 1.39 3.84 9.01
CA GLU A 23 1.53 5.26 9.14
C GLU A 23 1.85 5.92 7.82
N LEU A 24 2.71 5.31 7.04
CA LEU A 24 3.04 5.87 5.74
C LEU A 24 1.81 5.90 4.84
N TYR A 25 1.09 4.81 4.78
CA TYR A 25 -0.07 4.71 3.92
C TYR A 25 -1.10 5.78 4.28
N HIS A 26 -1.38 5.94 5.57
CA HIS A 26 -2.41 6.88 5.97
C HIS A 26 -1.96 8.33 5.94
N SER A 27 -0.67 8.57 5.74
CA SER A 27 -0.22 9.94 5.59
C SER A 27 -0.32 10.40 4.14
N LEU A 28 -0.68 9.51 3.23
CA LEU A 28 -0.73 9.85 1.81
C LEU A 28 -2.11 10.38 1.43
N PRO A 29 -2.19 11.15 0.34
CA PRO A 29 -3.48 11.60 -0.15
C PRO A 29 -4.35 10.42 -0.55
N LYS A 30 -5.65 10.63 -0.54
CA LYS A 30 -6.56 9.53 -0.82
C LYS A 30 -6.42 8.94 -2.20
N ASP A 31 -6.11 9.75 -3.19
CA ASP A 31 -5.95 9.24 -4.53
C ASP A 31 -4.72 8.34 -4.61
N VAL A 32 -3.67 8.65 -3.88
CA VAL A 32 -2.49 7.81 -3.86
C VAL A 32 -2.81 6.51 -3.13
N GLN A 33 -3.57 6.60 -2.04
CA GLN A 33 -3.96 5.40 -1.32
C GLN A 33 -4.74 4.45 -2.23
N ARG A 34 -5.61 4.99 -3.06
CA ARG A 34 -6.36 4.14 -3.98
C ARG A 34 -5.47 3.47 -5.00
N LYS A 35 -4.45 4.19 -5.47
CA LYS A 35 -3.52 3.61 -6.41
C LYS A 35 -2.73 2.47 -5.78
N ILE A 36 -2.36 2.65 -4.54
CA ILE A 36 -1.62 1.62 -3.81
C ILE A 36 -2.46 0.37 -3.68
N LYS A 37 -3.75 0.52 -3.42
CA LYS A 37 -4.61 -0.63 -3.28
C LYS A 37 -4.66 -1.45 -4.56
N ARG A 38 -4.52 -0.79 -5.70
CA ARG A 38 -4.55 -1.51 -6.94
C ARG A 38 -3.24 -2.17 -7.26
N LYS A 39 -2.14 -1.70 -6.66
CA LYS A 39 -0.83 -2.21 -7.01
C LYS A 39 -0.45 -3.49 -6.29
N ASP A 40 -1.25 -3.96 -5.38
CA ASP A 40 -0.95 -5.21 -4.73
C ASP A 40 0.39 -5.13 -4.01
N VAL A 41 0.58 -4.09 -3.24
CA VAL A 41 1.80 -3.90 -2.46
C VAL A 41 1.77 -4.84 -1.26
N ARG A 42 2.85 -5.56 -1.04
CA ARG A 42 2.89 -6.55 0.02
C ARG A 42 4.00 -6.36 1.03
N SER A 43 4.84 -5.39 0.88
CA SER A 43 5.90 -5.16 1.84
C SER A 43 6.14 -3.67 1.97
N PHE A 44 6.79 -3.29 3.08
CA PHE A 44 7.09 -1.89 3.30
C PHE A 44 8.03 -1.37 2.21
N GLY A 45 8.97 -2.20 1.77
CA GLY A 45 9.87 -1.79 0.72
C GLY A 45 9.14 -1.47 -0.58
N GLU A 46 8.17 -2.30 -0.93
CA GLU A 46 7.39 -2.05 -2.12
C GLU A 46 6.56 -0.79 -1.97
N LEU A 47 6.02 -0.57 -0.78
CA LEU A 47 5.24 0.62 -0.51
C LEU A 47 6.11 1.87 -0.67
N CYS A 48 7.29 1.86 -0.11
CA CYS A 48 8.19 2.99 -0.22
C CYS A 48 8.60 3.25 -1.66
N SER A 49 8.87 2.20 -2.41
CA SER A 49 9.25 2.35 -3.81
C SER A 49 8.14 3.00 -4.61
N TYR A 50 6.91 2.56 -4.38
CA TYR A 50 5.80 3.11 -5.12
C TYR A 50 5.57 4.57 -4.76
N VAL A 51 5.67 4.90 -3.48
CA VAL A 51 5.48 6.26 -3.03
C VAL A 51 6.55 7.17 -3.63
N SER A 52 7.78 6.67 -3.70
CA SER A 52 8.85 7.45 -4.29
C SER A 52 8.58 7.74 -5.76
N SER A 53 8.07 6.75 -6.48
CA SER A 53 7.75 6.95 -7.88
C SER A 53 6.67 8.00 -8.05
N VAL A 54 5.65 7.94 -7.22
CA VAL A 54 4.55 8.87 -7.34
C VAL A 54 5.03 10.29 -7.03
N ARG A 55 5.90 10.41 -6.03
CA ARG A 55 6.37 11.73 -5.66
C ARG A 55 7.25 12.36 -6.72
N ARG A 56 7.91 11.54 -7.51
CA ARG A 56 8.73 12.08 -8.58
C ARG A 56 7.91 12.38 -9.80
N GLY A 57 6.61 12.20 -9.71
CA GLY A 57 5.77 12.47 -10.84
C GLY A 57 5.70 11.32 -11.82
N ASP A 58 6.23 10.17 -11.42
CA ASP A 58 6.25 9.03 -12.28
C ASP A 58 4.98 8.31 -12.10
N ASN A 59 4.03 8.50 -12.91
CA ASN A 59 2.79 7.97 -12.72
C ASN A 59 2.63 6.63 -13.20
N GLY A 60 3.48 6.07 -13.72
CA GLY A 60 3.49 4.71 -14.13
C GLY A 60 2.23 4.04 -14.42
#